data_f6f5741dc4354ec788b415bbd5a16962
#
_entry.id   f6f5741dc4354ec788b415bbd5a16962
#
_cell.length_a   1.000
_cell.length_b   1.000
_cell.length_c   1.000
_cell.angle_alpha   90.00
_cell.angle_beta   90.00
_cell.angle_gamma   90.00
#
_symmetry.space_group_name_H-M   'P 1'
#
loop_
_entity.id
_entity.type
_entity.pdbx_description
1 polymer ?
#
loop_
_entity_poly.entity_id
_entity_poly.type
_entity_poly.pdbx_seq_one_letter_code
_entity_poly.pdbx_strand_id
1 'polypeptide(L)' 'MQVHHERPVHISAAVITVSSTRTKENDSSGKEIMHLLEMAGISVGIYTIVRDDIEEIRREVLTSFRSCNCVIVN' A
#
# COMPACT_ATOMS: atom_id res chain seq x y z
N MET A 1 23.41 -20.16 14.38
CA MET A 1 22.30 -19.98 13.46
C MET A 1 22.77 -19.35 12.17
N GLN A 2 22.40 -19.92 11.08
CA GLN A 2 22.82 -19.45 9.80
C GLN A 2 21.72 -18.60 9.17
N VAL A 3 22.08 -17.44 8.72
CA VAL A 3 21.14 -16.54 8.06
C VAL A 3 21.50 -16.49 6.60
N HIS A 4 20.51 -16.73 5.78
CA HIS A 4 20.72 -16.77 4.35
C HIS A 4 20.02 -15.61 3.68
N HIS A 5 20.81 -14.71 3.16
CA HIS A 5 20.26 -13.58 2.44
C HIS A 5 20.92 -13.50 1.09
N GLU A 6 20.92 -14.63 0.42
CA GLU A 6 21.49 -14.67 -0.90
C GLU A 6 20.78 -13.73 -1.83
N ARG A 7 19.50 -13.46 -1.54
CA ARG A 7 18.74 -12.52 -2.34
C ARG A 7 17.95 -11.61 -1.42
N PRO A 8 18.08 -10.30 -1.60
CA PRO A 8 17.23 -9.38 -0.85
C PRO A 8 15.77 -9.59 -1.23
N VAL A 9 14.91 -9.53 -0.26
CA VAL A 9 13.47 -9.59 -0.49
C VAL A 9 13.05 -8.22 -0.98
N HIS A 10 12.46 -8.18 -2.17
CA HIS A 10 11.90 -6.95 -2.69
C HIS A 10 10.45 -6.84 -2.22
N ILE A 11 10.17 -5.80 -1.44
CA ILE A 11 8.83 -5.56 -0.95
C ILE A 11 8.20 -4.47 -1.79
N SER A 12 7.07 -4.79 -2.37
CA SER A 12 6.26 -3.83 -3.11
C SER A 12 4.94 -3.67 -2.39
N ALA A 13 4.61 -2.46 -2.01
CA ALA A 13 3.46 -2.17 -1.19
C ALA A 13 2.35 -1.50 -1.98
N ALA A 14 1.12 -1.80 -1.61
CA ALA A 14 -0.05 -1.05 -2.04
C ALA A 14 -0.54 -0.25 -0.85
N VAL A 15 -0.86 1.01 -1.07
CA VAL A 15 -1.46 1.88 -0.07
C VAL A 15 -2.87 2.21 -0.52
N ILE A 16 -3.84 1.78 0.26
CA ILE A 16 -5.25 1.98 -0.05
C ILE A 16 -5.83 2.90 1.01
N THR A 17 -6.22 4.09 0.62
CA THR A 17 -6.89 5.02 1.53
C THR A 17 -8.39 4.86 1.38
N VAL A 18 -9.08 4.64 2.49
CA VAL A 18 -10.52 4.47 2.51
C VAL A 18 -11.13 5.81 2.90
N SER A 19 -11.82 6.43 1.95
CA SER A 19 -12.46 7.72 2.21
C SER A 19 -13.48 7.98 1.11
N SER A 20 -14.64 8.46 1.52
CA SER A 20 -15.69 8.85 0.57
C SER A 20 -15.55 10.31 0.12
N THR A 21 -14.60 11.06 0.69
CA THR A 21 -14.48 12.49 0.40
C THR A 21 -13.09 12.94 0.00
N ARG A 22 -12.05 12.17 0.32
CA ARG A 22 -10.69 12.58 0.01
C ARG A 22 -10.33 12.36 -1.45
N THR A 23 -9.40 13.19 -1.92
CA THR A 23 -8.78 13.02 -3.22
C THR A 23 -7.30 12.75 -2.98
N LYS A 24 -6.60 12.38 -4.04
CA LYS A 24 -5.15 12.15 -3.91
C LYS A 24 -4.42 13.43 -3.52
N GLU A 25 -4.94 14.58 -3.91
CA GLU A 25 -4.32 15.86 -3.59
C GLU A 25 -4.37 16.17 -2.10
N ASN A 26 -5.47 15.80 -1.43
CA ASN A 26 -5.64 16.16 -0.02
C ASN A 26 -5.51 14.97 0.94
N ASP A 27 -5.03 13.83 0.45
CA ASP A 27 -4.84 12.65 1.29
C ASP A 27 -3.48 12.71 1.97
N SER A 28 -3.39 13.52 3.03
CA SER A 28 -2.12 13.72 3.71
C SER A 28 -1.63 12.46 4.41
N SER A 29 -2.54 11.67 5.01
CA SER A 29 -2.11 10.45 5.70
C SER A 29 -1.61 9.40 4.73
N GLY A 30 -2.24 9.26 3.57
CA GLY A 30 -1.75 8.33 2.55
C GLY A 30 -0.39 8.72 2.03
N LYS A 31 -0.17 10.02 1.81
CA LYS A 31 1.13 10.52 1.39
C LYS A 31 2.21 10.29 2.44
N GLU A 32 1.86 10.46 3.71
CA GLU A 32 2.79 10.22 4.79
C GLU A 32 3.18 8.74 4.84
N ILE A 33 2.22 7.85 4.69
CA ILE A 33 2.49 6.42 4.68
C ILE A 33 3.43 6.06 3.54
N MET A 34 3.16 6.58 2.35
CA MET A 34 4.02 6.32 1.20
C MET A 34 5.44 6.81 1.43
N HIS A 35 5.56 7.99 2.03
CA HIS A 35 6.88 8.55 2.33
C HIS A 35 7.65 7.66 3.31
N LEU A 36 6.98 7.20 4.36
CA LEU A 36 7.62 6.35 5.35
C LEU A 36 8.04 5.01 4.75
N LEU A 37 7.22 4.45 3.88
CA LEU A 37 7.56 3.21 3.20
C LEU A 37 8.80 3.38 2.32
N GLU A 38 8.82 4.45 1.56
CA GLU A 38 9.95 4.70 0.65
C GLU A 38 11.23 4.95 1.42
N MET A 39 11.14 5.65 2.55
CA MET A 39 12.30 5.84 3.40
C MET A 39 12.82 4.52 3.98
N ALA A 40 11.95 3.55 4.15
CA ALA A 40 12.34 2.23 4.63
C ALA A 40 12.82 1.31 3.50
N GLY A 41 12.89 1.81 2.27
CA GLY A 41 13.35 1.02 1.14
C GLY A 41 12.26 0.15 0.53
N ILE A 42 11.01 0.43 0.82
CA ILE A 42 9.87 -0.33 0.30
C ILE A 42 9.26 0.45 -0.86
N SER A 43 9.16 -0.20 -2.01
CA SER A 43 8.57 0.42 -3.18
C SER A 43 7.06 0.49 -3.04
N VAL A 44 6.47 1.61 -3.39
CA VAL A 44 5.02 1.75 -3.44
C VAL A 44 4.59 1.54 -4.88
N GLY A 45 3.99 0.39 -5.15
CA GLY A 45 3.56 0.05 -6.50
C GLY A 45 2.15 0.50 -6.82
N ILE A 46 1.30 0.62 -5.79
CA ILE A 46 -0.09 1.03 -5.96
C ILE A 46 -0.43 2.03 -4.88
N TYR A 47 -1.05 3.12 -5.28
CA TYR A 47 -1.69 4.04 -4.35
C TYR A 47 -3.06 4.38 -4.90
N THR A 48 -4.09 4.11 -4.12
CA THR A 48 -5.45 4.36 -4.57
C THR A 48 -6.34 4.78 -3.40
N ILE A 49 -7.42 5.43 -3.73
CA ILE A 49 -8.44 5.81 -2.76
C ILE A 49 -9.73 5.11 -3.15
N VAL A 50 -10.35 4.44 -2.19
CA VAL A 50 -11.64 3.78 -2.41
C VAL A 50 -12.64 4.36 -1.43
N ARG A 51 -13.90 4.28 -1.80
CA ARG A 51 -14.97 4.74 -0.92
C ARG A 51 -15.06 3.82 0.29
N ASP A 52 -15.65 4.34 1.37
CA ASP A 52 -15.91 3.57 2.58
C ASP A 52 -17.06 2.60 2.31
N ASP A 53 -16.75 1.59 1.54
CA ASP A 53 -17.68 0.56 1.11
C ASP A 53 -16.95 -0.77 1.16
N ILE A 54 -17.51 -1.70 1.89
CA ILE A 54 -16.85 -2.98 2.17
C ILE A 54 -16.48 -3.74 0.89
N GLU A 55 -17.35 -3.72 -0.09
CA GLU A 55 -17.07 -4.45 -1.33
C GLU A 55 -15.96 -3.79 -2.14
N GLU A 56 -15.90 -2.47 -2.13
CA GLU A 56 -14.82 -1.78 -2.82
C GLU A 56 -13.49 -2.00 -2.14
N ILE A 57 -13.49 -1.93 -0.81
CA ILE A 57 -12.25 -2.16 -0.03
C ILE A 57 -11.74 -3.57 -0.30
N ARG A 58 -12.64 -4.55 -0.19
CA ARG A 58 -12.29 -5.95 -0.38
C ARG A 58 -11.74 -6.20 -1.78
N ARG A 59 -12.39 -5.67 -2.79
CA ARG A 59 -11.96 -5.85 -4.17
C ARG A 59 -10.59 -5.24 -4.39
N GLU A 60 -10.36 -4.06 -3.85
CA GLU A 60 -9.08 -3.40 -4.04
C GLU A 60 -7.95 -4.13 -3.33
N VAL A 61 -8.21 -4.64 -2.12
CA VAL A 61 -7.22 -5.42 -1.38
C VAL A 61 -6.82 -6.66 -2.18
N LEU A 62 -7.82 -7.40 -2.67
CA LEU A 62 -7.56 -8.61 -3.43
C LEU A 62 -6.83 -8.31 -4.74
N THR A 63 -7.22 -7.26 -5.41
CA THR A 63 -6.57 -6.86 -6.66
C THR A 63 -5.12 -6.47 -6.41
N SER A 64 -4.87 -5.76 -5.31
CA SER A 64 -3.53 -5.29 -4.98
C SER A 64 -2.56 -6.44 -4.73
N PHE A 65 -3.04 -7.53 -4.17
CA PHE A 65 -2.18 -8.69 -3.93
C PHE A 65 -1.73 -9.40 -5.19
N ARG A 66 -2.25 -9.02 -6.35
CA ARG A 66 -1.78 -9.59 -7.61
C ARG A 66 -0.42 -9.04 -8.01
N SER A 67 -0.08 -7.84 -7.58
CA SER A 67 1.17 -7.20 -7.97
C SER A 67 2.00 -6.72 -6.79
N CYS A 68 1.44 -6.74 -5.58
CA CYS A 68 2.14 -6.29 -4.39
C CYS A 68 2.12 -7.39 -3.35
N ASN A 69 3.16 -7.44 -2.52
CA ASN A 69 3.23 -8.43 -1.45
C ASN A 69 2.99 -7.81 -0.07
N CYS A 70 2.60 -6.55 -0.04
CA CYS A 70 2.24 -5.85 1.19
C CYS A 70 1.09 -4.91 0.86
N VAL A 71 0.04 -4.93 1.66
CA VAL A 71 -1.11 -4.05 1.43
C VAL A 71 -1.41 -3.33 2.74
N ILE A 72 -1.42 -2.01 2.68
CA ILE A 72 -1.73 -1.17 3.82
C ILE A 72 -3.04 -0.47 3.54
N VAL A 73 -3.98 -0.63 4.46
CA VAL A 73 -5.29 0.02 4.37
C VAL A 73 -5.34 1.13 5.41
N ASN A 74 -5.59 2.33 4.93
CA ASN A 74 -5.55 3.53 5.76
C ASN A 74 -6.94 4.14 5.90
#